data_c5c39c6a50c0e414546872c333c794f1
#
_entry.id   c5c39c6a50c0e414546872c333c794f1
#
_cell.length_a   1.000
_cell.length_b   1.000
_cell.length_c   1.000
_cell.angle_alpha   90.00
_cell.angle_beta   90.00
_cell.angle_gamma   90.00
#
_symmetry.space_group_name_H-M   'P 1'
#
loop_
_entity.id
_entity.type
_entity.pdbx_description
1 polymer ?
#
loop_
_entity_poly.entity_id
_entity_poly.type
_entity_poly.pdbx_seq_one_letter_code
_entity_poly.pdbx_strand_id
1 'polypeptide(L)'
;GESLMTLAENYPPEVLSCVMNHLGTHDTPRILTVLGEPFRGTKDERARRRMTPVQRKTALMRLRMAAFLQFTLPGMPCIYYGDEAGMEGFEDPFCRVCYPWGHEDEELRAYYRMMSALRGSSEALRRGDLRVLAAGNGRIAFSRSIGGERVVVCVNHSIGEWVLPAGRVRFAESAAPSPTGEVVLMRGGFCLLEPSDPEAHISIE
;
A
#
# COMPACT_ATOMS: atom_id res chain seq x y z
N GLY A 1 2.90 11.04 6.20
CA GLY A 1 2.54 11.28 7.60
C GLY A 1 1.59 12.47 7.72
N GLU A 2 2.07 13.63 7.39
CA GLU A 2 1.32 14.90 7.49
C GLU A 2 -0.07 14.82 6.81
N SER A 3 -0.16 14.32 5.59
CA SER A 3 -1.44 14.16 4.88
C SER A 3 -2.41 13.21 5.59
N LEU A 4 -1.93 12.13 6.21
CA LEU A 4 -2.79 11.22 6.98
C LEU A 4 -3.24 11.83 8.31
N MET A 5 -2.38 12.60 8.97
CA MET A 5 -2.75 13.36 10.17
C MET A 5 -3.82 14.39 9.83
N THR A 6 -3.59 15.17 8.77
CA THR A 6 -4.57 16.17 8.29
C THR A 6 -5.93 15.53 7.96
N LEU A 7 -5.95 14.36 7.32
CA LEU A 7 -7.19 13.64 7.05
C LEU A 7 -7.89 13.19 8.34
N ALA A 8 -7.14 12.62 9.28
CA ALA A 8 -7.68 12.15 10.55
C ALA A 8 -8.20 13.29 11.45
N GLU A 9 -7.59 14.48 11.37
CA GLU A 9 -7.98 15.66 12.14
C GLU A 9 -9.19 16.39 11.54
N ASN A 10 -9.30 16.44 10.20
CA ASN A 10 -10.32 17.24 9.52
C ASN A 10 -11.60 16.47 9.17
N TYR A 11 -11.58 15.15 9.20
CA TYR A 11 -12.74 14.34 8.83
C TYR A 11 -13.10 13.36 9.95
N PRO A 12 -14.39 13.32 10.37
CA PRO A 12 -14.84 12.35 11.37
C PRO A 12 -14.72 10.91 10.83
N PRO A 13 -14.55 9.90 11.71
CA PRO A 13 -14.36 8.50 11.33
C PRO A 13 -15.43 7.95 10.39
N GLU A 14 -16.67 8.38 10.52
CA GLU A 14 -17.81 7.98 9.69
C GLU A 14 -17.59 8.42 8.23
N VAL A 15 -17.08 9.63 8.02
CA VAL A 15 -16.75 10.16 6.69
C VAL A 15 -15.58 9.40 6.09
N LEU A 16 -14.51 9.22 6.89
CA LEU A 16 -13.33 8.45 6.45
C LEU A 16 -13.67 7.01 6.07
N SER A 17 -14.65 6.40 6.75
CA SER A 17 -15.10 5.03 6.44
C SER A 17 -15.79 4.91 5.08
N CYS A 18 -16.33 6.00 4.55
CA CYS A 18 -17.06 6.05 3.27
C CYS A 18 -16.17 6.48 2.09
N VAL A 19 -14.94 6.90 2.33
CA VAL A 19 -14.02 7.33 1.27
C VAL A 19 -13.63 6.14 0.38
N MET A 20 -13.61 6.34 -0.93
CA MET A 20 -13.05 5.37 -1.87
C MET A 20 -11.55 5.59 -2.05
N ASN A 21 -10.76 4.61 -1.64
CA ASN A 21 -9.30 4.65 -1.77
C ASN A 21 -8.91 4.18 -3.17
N HIS A 22 -8.70 5.11 -4.11
CA HIS A 22 -8.21 4.77 -5.44
C HIS A 22 -6.70 4.95 -5.55
N LEU A 23 -6.06 4.12 -6.36
CA LEU A 23 -4.69 4.33 -6.86
C LEU A 23 -4.70 4.80 -8.31
N GLY A 24 -5.72 4.43 -9.09
CA GLY A 24 -5.90 4.79 -10.48
C GLY A 24 -7.37 5.02 -10.82
N THR A 25 -7.63 5.76 -11.90
CA THR A 25 -8.97 6.02 -12.44
C THR A 25 -8.93 6.04 -13.96
N HIS A 26 -10.10 6.16 -14.60
CA HIS A 26 -10.20 6.28 -16.05
C HIS A 26 -9.64 7.60 -16.62
N ASP A 27 -9.39 8.60 -15.76
CA ASP A 27 -8.87 9.92 -16.16
C ASP A 27 -7.37 10.11 -15.85
N THR A 28 -6.76 9.12 -15.19
CA THR A 28 -5.35 9.18 -14.79
C THR A 28 -4.52 8.11 -15.51
N PRO A 29 -3.21 8.29 -15.65
CA PRO A 29 -2.34 7.19 -16.07
C PRO A 29 -2.50 5.99 -15.15
N ARG A 30 -2.30 4.79 -15.67
CA ARG A 30 -2.28 3.56 -14.87
C ARG A 30 -1.29 3.65 -13.73
N ILE A 31 -1.70 3.21 -12.54
CA ILE A 31 -0.85 3.33 -11.34
C ILE A 31 0.51 2.65 -11.52
N LEU A 32 0.58 1.51 -12.20
CA LEU A 32 1.85 0.84 -12.47
C LEU A 32 2.79 1.72 -13.31
N THR A 33 2.25 2.45 -14.30
CA THR A 33 3.01 3.42 -15.10
C THR A 33 3.50 4.60 -14.27
N VAL A 34 2.66 5.13 -13.38
CA VAL A 34 2.99 6.24 -12.48
C VAL A 34 4.11 5.86 -11.50
N LEU A 35 4.08 4.63 -10.98
CA LEU A 35 5.08 4.13 -10.02
C LEU A 35 6.39 3.66 -10.69
N GLY A 36 6.39 3.57 -12.01
CA GLY A 36 7.60 3.36 -12.80
C GLY A 36 8.49 4.60 -12.86
N GLU A 37 9.39 4.63 -13.83
CA GLU A 37 10.20 5.82 -14.07
C GLU A 37 9.40 6.87 -14.86
N PRO A 38 9.54 8.16 -14.50
CA PRO A 38 8.92 9.24 -15.25
C PRO A 38 9.34 9.20 -16.72
N PHE A 39 8.38 9.29 -17.62
CA PHE A 39 8.63 9.39 -19.05
C PHE A 39 7.98 10.66 -19.60
N ARG A 40 8.79 11.49 -20.24
CA ARG A 40 8.34 12.70 -20.94
C ARG A 40 8.51 12.47 -22.45
N GLY A 41 7.41 12.47 -23.17
CA GLY A 41 7.42 12.28 -24.62
C GLY A 41 6.11 12.78 -25.23
N THR A 42 6.07 12.78 -26.55
CA THR A 42 4.87 13.12 -27.33
C THR A 42 3.76 12.10 -27.06
N LYS A 43 2.54 12.42 -27.50
CA LYS A 43 1.40 11.49 -27.37
C LYS A 43 1.65 10.16 -28.07
N ASP A 44 2.25 10.20 -29.26
CA ASP A 44 2.56 9.00 -30.03
C ASP A 44 3.64 8.12 -29.37
N GLU A 45 4.64 8.75 -28.78
CA GLU A 45 5.66 8.01 -28.00
C GLU A 45 5.05 7.36 -26.77
N ARG A 46 4.18 8.06 -26.04
CA ARG A 46 3.46 7.51 -24.86
C ARG A 46 2.52 6.36 -25.25
N ALA A 47 1.86 6.43 -26.41
CA ALA A 47 1.00 5.37 -26.90
C ALA A 47 1.75 4.04 -27.09
N ARG A 48 3.03 4.11 -27.50
CA ARG A 48 3.87 2.94 -27.80
C ARG A 48 4.80 2.54 -26.65
N ARG A 49 4.96 3.39 -25.67
CA ARG A 49 5.89 3.15 -24.56
C ARG A 49 5.43 1.94 -23.73
N ARG A 50 6.40 1.09 -23.42
CA ARG A 50 6.29 0.02 -22.40
C ARG A 50 7.49 0.12 -21.48
N MET A 51 7.32 -0.26 -20.23
CA MET A 51 8.41 -0.33 -19.27
C MET A 51 9.40 -1.43 -19.64
N THR A 52 10.69 -1.18 -19.42
CA THR A 52 11.68 -2.26 -19.41
C THR A 52 11.42 -3.24 -18.28
N PRO A 53 11.91 -4.49 -18.33
CA PRO A 53 11.76 -5.44 -17.23
C PRO A 53 12.24 -4.91 -15.87
N VAL A 54 13.34 -4.13 -15.86
CA VAL A 54 13.88 -3.52 -14.62
C VAL A 54 12.94 -2.45 -14.08
N GLN A 55 12.43 -1.57 -14.93
CA GLN A 55 11.46 -0.54 -14.54
C GLN A 55 10.17 -1.18 -14.02
N ARG A 56 9.66 -2.21 -14.71
CA ARG A 56 8.46 -2.93 -14.29
C ARG A 56 8.64 -3.60 -12.94
N LYS A 57 9.78 -4.25 -12.68
CA LYS A 57 10.08 -4.87 -11.38
C LYS A 57 10.03 -3.83 -10.25
N THR A 58 10.63 -2.66 -10.45
CA THR A 58 10.59 -1.57 -9.47
C THR A 58 9.18 -1.02 -9.29
N ALA A 59 8.43 -0.84 -10.37
CA ALA A 59 7.04 -0.38 -10.34
C ALA A 59 6.13 -1.37 -9.59
N LEU A 60 6.28 -2.67 -9.81
CA LEU A 60 5.53 -3.72 -9.12
C LEU A 60 5.80 -3.72 -7.61
N MET A 61 7.07 -3.58 -7.20
CA MET A 61 7.42 -3.43 -5.78
C MET A 61 6.69 -2.26 -5.12
N ARG A 62 6.69 -1.10 -5.79
CA ARG A 62 6.01 0.10 -5.32
C ARG A 62 4.49 -0.06 -5.33
N LEU A 63 3.94 -0.75 -6.34
CA LEU A 63 2.51 -1.02 -6.43
C LEU A 63 2.02 -1.94 -5.31
N ARG A 64 2.78 -2.96 -4.95
CA ARG A 64 2.45 -3.83 -3.81
C ARG A 64 2.38 -3.04 -2.51
N MET A 65 3.34 -2.15 -2.26
CA MET A 65 3.31 -1.25 -1.09
C MET A 65 2.11 -0.29 -1.13
N ALA A 66 1.82 0.32 -2.29
CA ALA A 66 0.69 1.23 -2.45
C ALA A 66 -0.65 0.49 -2.26
N ALA A 67 -0.80 -0.70 -2.82
CA ALA A 67 -1.98 -1.53 -2.63
C ALA A 67 -2.13 -1.99 -1.16
N PHE A 68 -1.03 -2.35 -0.48
CA PHE A 68 -1.06 -2.62 0.96
C PHE A 68 -1.64 -1.43 1.75
N LEU A 69 -1.20 -0.21 1.46
CA LEU A 69 -1.76 0.99 2.08
C LEU A 69 -3.24 1.19 1.69
N GLN A 70 -3.59 0.99 0.42
CA GLN A 70 -4.98 1.09 -0.07
C GLN A 70 -5.94 0.18 0.72
N PHE A 71 -5.50 -1.04 1.06
CA PHE A 71 -6.31 -2.01 1.79
C PHE A 71 -6.26 -1.86 3.31
N THR A 72 -5.28 -1.14 3.87
CA THR A 72 -5.12 -0.98 5.32
C THR A 72 -5.61 0.36 5.86
N LEU A 73 -5.67 1.40 5.02
CA LEU A 73 -6.25 2.70 5.39
C LEU A 73 -7.77 2.62 5.61
N PRO A 74 -8.37 3.60 6.35
CA PRO A 74 -9.82 3.77 6.39
C PRO A 74 -10.43 3.94 5.01
N GLY A 75 -11.71 3.67 4.86
CA GLY A 75 -12.42 3.75 3.60
C GLY A 75 -12.51 2.43 2.86
N MET A 76 -12.94 2.46 1.61
CA MET A 76 -13.15 1.29 0.76
C MET A 76 -12.07 1.21 -0.31
N PRO A 77 -11.25 0.14 -0.36
CA PRO A 77 -10.34 -0.08 -1.48
C PRO A 77 -11.11 -0.13 -2.80
N CYS A 78 -10.75 0.75 -3.73
CA CYS A 78 -11.36 0.82 -5.05
C CYS A 78 -10.30 0.56 -6.11
N ILE A 79 -10.37 -0.60 -6.75
CA ILE A 79 -9.42 -1.04 -7.77
C ILE A 79 -9.94 -0.61 -9.13
N TYR A 80 -9.17 0.20 -9.86
CA TYR A 80 -9.47 0.44 -11.26
C TYR A 80 -9.12 -0.81 -12.06
N TYR A 81 -10.03 -1.29 -12.91
CA TYR A 81 -9.87 -2.56 -13.62
C TYR A 81 -8.51 -2.67 -14.31
N GLY A 82 -7.85 -3.80 -14.13
CA GLY A 82 -6.55 -4.10 -14.73
C GLY A 82 -5.34 -3.60 -13.94
N ASP A 83 -5.51 -2.78 -12.90
CA ASP A 83 -4.40 -2.44 -12.00
C ASP A 83 -3.91 -3.70 -11.29
N GLU A 84 -4.84 -4.60 -10.90
CA GLU A 84 -4.55 -5.92 -10.33
C GLU A 84 -3.95 -6.89 -11.34
N ALA A 85 -4.12 -6.64 -12.63
CA ALA A 85 -3.57 -7.45 -13.72
C ALA A 85 -2.22 -6.91 -14.24
N GLY A 86 -1.72 -5.82 -13.66
CA GLY A 86 -0.45 -5.22 -14.03
C GLY A 86 -0.48 -4.47 -15.36
N MET A 87 -1.62 -3.88 -15.71
CA MET A 87 -1.74 -3.07 -16.92
C MET A 87 -0.93 -1.79 -16.83
N GLU A 88 -0.29 -1.44 -17.95
CA GLU A 88 0.42 -0.18 -18.17
C GLU A 88 -0.41 0.73 -19.08
N GLY A 89 -0.26 2.04 -18.93
CA GLY A 89 -0.89 3.02 -19.82
C GLY A 89 -0.71 4.44 -19.29
N PHE A 90 -0.47 5.36 -20.19
CA PHE A 90 -0.49 6.79 -19.90
C PHE A 90 -1.93 7.31 -19.84
N GLU A 91 -2.11 8.64 -19.78
CA GLU A 91 -3.42 9.28 -19.74
C GLU A 91 -4.33 8.87 -20.92
N ASP A 92 -5.59 9.24 -20.85
CA ASP A 92 -6.61 8.97 -21.85
C ASP A 92 -6.12 9.24 -23.29
N PRO A 93 -6.32 8.28 -24.23
CA PRO A 93 -7.10 7.03 -24.13
C PRO A 93 -6.29 5.82 -23.67
N PHE A 94 -4.99 5.95 -23.41
CA PHE A 94 -4.06 4.83 -23.20
C PHE A 94 -4.25 4.10 -21.87
N CYS A 95 -4.89 4.73 -20.88
CA CYS A 95 -5.29 4.08 -19.61
C CYS A 95 -6.54 3.20 -19.76
N ARG A 96 -7.30 3.31 -20.87
CA ARG A 96 -8.61 2.67 -21.06
C ARG A 96 -8.57 1.49 -22.05
N VAL A 97 -7.41 0.86 -22.25
CA VAL A 97 -7.29 -0.31 -23.12
C VAL A 97 -8.03 -1.52 -22.54
N CYS A 98 -8.36 -2.49 -23.39
CA CYS A 98 -9.07 -3.70 -22.98
C CYS A 98 -8.31 -4.49 -21.91
N TYR A 99 -9.06 -5.18 -21.05
CA TYR A 99 -8.48 -6.06 -20.05
C TYR A 99 -7.69 -7.21 -20.73
N PRO A 100 -6.51 -7.57 -20.22
CA PRO A 100 -5.61 -8.53 -20.87
C PRO A 100 -5.98 -9.98 -20.53
N TRP A 101 -7.17 -10.44 -20.94
CA TRP A 101 -7.67 -11.77 -20.65
C TRP A 101 -6.68 -12.87 -21.06
N GLY A 102 -6.31 -13.73 -20.10
CA GLY A 102 -5.34 -14.81 -20.27
C GLY A 102 -3.87 -14.36 -20.30
N HIS A 103 -3.60 -13.07 -20.08
CA HIS A 103 -2.25 -12.48 -20.03
C HIS A 103 -2.05 -11.59 -18.78
N GLU A 104 -2.82 -11.85 -17.75
CA GLU A 104 -2.75 -11.13 -16.49
C GLU A 104 -1.44 -11.44 -15.75
N ASP A 105 -0.97 -10.49 -14.96
CA ASP A 105 0.10 -10.72 -13.99
C ASP A 105 -0.48 -11.53 -12.80
N GLU A 106 -0.35 -12.86 -12.87
CA GLU A 106 -0.97 -13.76 -11.88
C GLU A 106 -0.40 -13.59 -10.47
N GLU A 107 0.88 -13.22 -10.32
CA GLU A 107 1.47 -12.95 -9.01
C GLU A 107 0.85 -11.69 -8.40
N LEU A 108 0.66 -10.65 -9.19
CA LEU A 108 0.02 -9.43 -8.74
C LEU A 108 -1.47 -9.66 -8.42
N ARG A 109 -2.19 -10.43 -9.24
CA ARG A 109 -3.59 -10.81 -8.95
C ARG A 109 -3.71 -11.60 -7.65
N ALA A 110 -2.82 -12.55 -7.42
CA ALA A 110 -2.77 -13.31 -6.17
C ALA A 110 -2.52 -12.38 -4.98
N TYR A 111 -1.64 -11.40 -5.15
CA TYR A 111 -1.37 -10.38 -4.14
C TYR A 111 -2.63 -9.55 -3.80
N TYR A 112 -3.36 -9.05 -4.78
CA TYR A 112 -4.60 -8.30 -4.55
C TYR A 112 -5.67 -9.15 -3.86
N ARG A 113 -5.81 -10.42 -4.22
CA ARG A 113 -6.71 -11.37 -3.51
C ARG A 113 -6.29 -11.54 -2.04
N MET A 114 -4.99 -11.67 -1.78
CA MET A 114 -4.45 -11.78 -0.43
C MET A 114 -4.72 -10.51 0.39
N MET A 115 -4.53 -9.31 -0.18
CA MET A 115 -4.86 -8.04 0.48
C MET A 115 -6.35 -7.94 0.80
N SER A 116 -7.22 -8.37 -0.11
CA SER A 116 -8.66 -8.43 0.11
C SER A 116 -9.02 -9.37 1.27
N ALA A 117 -8.43 -10.56 1.29
CA ALA A 117 -8.64 -11.53 2.37
C ALA A 117 -8.11 -11.01 3.72
N LEU A 118 -6.93 -10.37 3.72
CA LEU A 118 -6.32 -9.76 4.91
C LEU A 118 -7.27 -8.71 5.52
N ARG A 119 -7.79 -7.78 4.70
CA ARG A 119 -8.77 -6.80 5.14
C ARG A 119 -10.08 -7.45 5.59
N GLY A 120 -10.58 -8.44 4.85
CA GLY A 120 -11.80 -9.17 5.17
C GLY A 120 -11.74 -9.89 6.52
N SER A 121 -10.56 -10.37 6.92
CA SER A 121 -10.33 -11.10 8.17
C SER A 121 -10.10 -10.19 9.41
N SER A 122 -10.06 -8.87 9.24
CA SER A 122 -9.81 -7.91 10.33
C SER A 122 -10.93 -6.89 10.43
N GLU A 123 -11.62 -6.85 11.55
CA GLU A 123 -12.62 -5.83 11.83
C GLU A 123 -11.95 -4.45 12.00
N ALA A 124 -10.79 -4.43 12.64
CA ALA A 124 -10.00 -3.21 12.79
C ALA A 124 -9.64 -2.58 11.44
N LEU A 125 -9.22 -3.35 10.44
CA LEU A 125 -8.93 -2.82 9.10
C LEU A 125 -10.20 -2.33 8.38
N ARG A 126 -11.35 -3.00 8.59
CA ARG A 126 -12.61 -2.62 7.94
C ARG A 126 -13.25 -1.37 8.57
N ARG A 127 -13.28 -1.29 9.91
CA ARG A 127 -14.11 -0.34 10.66
C ARG A 127 -13.40 0.38 11.80
N GLY A 128 -12.15 0.00 12.12
CA GLY A 128 -11.39 0.56 13.25
C GLY A 128 -11.01 2.02 13.06
N ASP A 129 -10.75 2.70 14.16
CA ASP A 129 -10.22 4.06 14.18
C ASP A 129 -8.81 4.12 13.60
N LEU A 130 -8.45 5.26 13.04
CA LEU A 130 -7.09 5.55 12.57
C LEU A 130 -6.34 6.40 13.59
N ARG A 131 -5.15 5.93 14.00
CA ARG A 131 -4.21 6.74 14.77
C ARG A 131 -2.82 6.65 14.19
N VAL A 132 -2.25 7.77 13.78
CA VAL A 132 -0.84 7.84 13.34
C VAL A 132 0.05 7.70 14.57
N LEU A 133 0.97 6.75 14.56
CA LEU A 133 1.89 6.44 15.65
C LEU A 133 3.26 7.08 15.44
N ALA A 134 3.74 7.01 14.19
CA ALA A 134 5.04 7.58 13.82
C ALA A 134 5.03 7.94 12.33
N ALA A 135 5.63 9.06 11.95
CA ALA A 135 5.75 9.47 10.57
C ALA A 135 6.94 10.41 10.36
N GLY A 136 7.85 10.06 9.48
CA GLY A 136 9.04 10.84 9.14
C GLY A 136 10.12 9.98 8.52
N ASN A 137 11.16 10.60 7.97
CA ASN A 137 12.34 9.92 7.42
C ASN A 137 12.02 8.79 6.42
N GLY A 138 10.93 8.89 5.66
CA GLY A 138 10.48 7.83 4.74
C GLY A 138 9.80 6.65 5.44
N ARG A 139 9.46 6.76 6.70
CA ARG A 139 8.76 5.73 7.49
C ARG A 139 7.39 6.23 7.93
N ILE A 140 6.43 5.31 8.03
CA ILE A 140 5.12 5.59 8.58
C ILE A 140 4.61 4.38 9.34
N ALA A 141 4.05 4.63 10.53
CA ALA A 141 3.28 3.67 11.29
C ALA A 141 1.95 4.28 11.72
N PHE A 142 0.88 3.51 11.58
CA PHE A 142 -0.43 3.87 12.11
C PHE A 142 -1.15 2.64 12.64
N SER A 143 -2.00 2.83 13.63
CA SER A 143 -2.86 1.75 14.15
C SER A 143 -4.28 1.86 13.61
N ARG A 144 -4.93 0.71 13.52
CA ARG A 144 -6.37 0.54 13.34
C ARG A 144 -6.88 -0.26 14.53
N SER A 145 -7.93 0.24 15.21
CA SER A 145 -8.41 -0.39 16.46
C SER A 145 -9.92 -0.34 16.54
N ILE A 146 -10.54 -1.42 17.00
CA ILE A 146 -11.96 -1.53 17.33
C ILE A 146 -12.20 -2.71 18.25
N GLY A 147 -13.03 -2.55 19.26
CA GLY A 147 -13.55 -3.66 20.09
C GLY A 147 -12.49 -4.57 20.71
N GLY A 148 -11.28 -4.07 20.98
CA GLY A 148 -10.17 -4.86 21.50
C GLY A 148 -9.24 -5.45 20.43
N GLU A 149 -9.63 -5.46 19.16
CA GLU A 149 -8.69 -5.74 18.06
C GLU A 149 -7.86 -4.49 17.77
N ARG A 150 -6.54 -4.64 17.76
CA ARG A 150 -5.60 -3.60 17.34
C ARG A 150 -4.55 -4.18 16.42
N VAL A 151 -4.38 -3.55 15.27
CA VAL A 151 -3.31 -3.86 14.32
C VAL A 151 -2.52 -2.59 14.01
N VAL A 152 -1.24 -2.76 13.75
CA VAL A 152 -0.34 -1.67 13.37
C VAL A 152 0.19 -1.92 11.97
N VAL A 153 0.03 -0.93 11.13
CA VAL A 153 0.54 -0.88 9.75
C VAL A 153 1.85 -0.11 9.76
N CYS A 154 2.92 -0.72 9.27
CA CYS A 154 4.23 -0.10 9.16
C CYS A 154 4.73 -0.17 7.73
N VAL A 155 5.27 0.94 7.21
CA VAL A 155 5.86 1.03 5.87
C VAL A 155 7.20 1.75 5.95
N ASN A 156 8.25 1.12 5.46
CA ASN A 156 9.60 1.65 5.40
C ASN A 156 10.04 1.94 3.96
N HIS A 157 9.94 3.19 3.54
CA HIS A 157 10.46 3.67 2.25
C HIS A 157 11.83 4.36 2.40
N SER A 158 12.43 4.33 3.62
CA SER A 158 13.76 4.88 3.88
C SER A 158 14.87 4.02 3.25
N ILE A 159 16.10 4.51 3.29
CA ILE A 159 17.28 3.77 2.83
C ILE A 159 17.80 2.77 3.88
N GLY A 160 17.42 2.92 5.15
CA GLY A 160 17.88 2.09 6.28
C GLY A 160 16.83 1.06 6.71
N GLU A 161 17.26 0.15 7.56
CA GLU A 161 16.41 -0.78 8.26
C GLU A 161 15.55 -0.06 9.31
N TRP A 162 14.40 -0.62 9.61
CA TRP A 162 13.53 -0.12 10.66
C TRP A 162 13.14 -1.25 11.61
N VAL A 163 13.57 -1.14 12.86
CA VAL A 163 13.27 -2.12 13.91
C VAL A 163 11.92 -1.74 14.54
N LEU A 164 11.01 -2.69 14.55
CA LEU A 164 9.67 -2.59 15.13
C LEU A 164 9.57 -3.47 16.37
N PRO A 165 8.65 -3.12 17.30
CA PRO A 165 8.43 -3.94 18.49
C PRO A 165 8.07 -5.39 18.16
N ALA A 166 8.33 -6.28 19.13
CA ALA A 166 7.91 -7.67 19.02
C ALA A 166 6.38 -7.79 18.92
N GLY A 167 5.92 -8.78 18.14
CA GLY A 167 4.51 -9.01 17.95
C GLY A 167 4.21 -10.10 16.91
N ARG A 168 2.93 -10.41 16.76
CA ARG A 168 2.47 -11.34 15.74
C ARG A 168 2.37 -10.66 14.39
N VAL A 169 3.20 -11.06 13.44
CA VAL A 169 3.15 -10.58 12.06
C VAL A 169 2.00 -11.28 11.34
N ARG A 170 0.98 -10.53 10.92
CA ARG A 170 -0.13 -11.05 10.10
C ARG A 170 0.22 -11.05 8.62
N PHE A 171 1.04 -10.10 8.21
CA PHE A 171 1.54 -9.97 6.85
C PHE A 171 2.82 -9.14 6.84
N ALA A 172 3.80 -9.51 6.01
CA ALA A 172 5.00 -8.69 5.79
C ALA A 172 5.63 -8.96 4.42
N GLU A 173 6.23 -7.93 3.86
CA GLU A 173 7.16 -8.02 2.73
C GLU A 173 8.46 -7.28 3.06
N SER A 174 9.59 -7.83 2.58
CA SER A 174 10.93 -7.29 2.86
C SER A 174 11.14 -7.04 4.36
N ALA A 175 10.83 -8.05 5.16
CA ALA A 175 10.96 -8.06 6.61
C ALA A 175 11.68 -9.33 7.08
N ALA A 176 12.37 -9.23 8.21
CA ALA A 176 13.00 -10.36 8.87
C ALA A 176 12.68 -10.34 10.39
N PRO A 177 12.54 -11.51 11.04
CA PRO A 177 12.48 -11.57 12.49
C PRO A 177 13.88 -11.30 13.08
N SER A 178 13.93 -10.52 14.17
CA SER A 178 15.11 -10.38 15.00
C SER A 178 15.23 -11.58 15.97
N PRO A 179 16.41 -11.92 16.46
CA PRO A 179 16.60 -12.93 17.51
C PRO A 179 15.83 -12.61 18.81
N THR A 180 15.53 -11.37 19.05
CA THR A 180 14.78 -10.86 20.22
C THR A 180 13.26 -10.82 20.01
N GLY A 181 12.77 -11.27 18.83
CA GLY A 181 11.35 -11.30 18.50
C GLY A 181 10.81 -10.00 17.89
N GLU A 182 11.66 -9.01 17.71
CA GLU A 182 11.33 -7.78 16.99
C GLU A 182 11.18 -8.05 15.48
N VAL A 183 10.59 -7.11 14.76
CA VAL A 183 10.43 -7.18 13.30
C VAL A 183 11.31 -6.13 12.65
N VAL A 184 12.23 -6.55 11.78
CA VAL A 184 13.10 -5.64 11.04
C VAL A 184 12.56 -5.46 9.64
N LEU A 185 12.10 -4.26 9.30
CA LEU A 185 11.70 -3.90 7.94
C LEU A 185 12.91 -3.38 7.17
N MET A 186 13.25 -4.05 6.09
CA MET A 186 14.26 -3.60 5.13
C MET A 186 13.76 -2.39 4.35
N ARG A 187 14.61 -1.79 3.53
CA ARG A 187 14.20 -0.77 2.58
C ARG A 187 13.09 -1.28 1.66
N GLY A 188 12.01 -0.54 1.55
CA GLY A 188 10.82 -0.93 0.79
C GLY A 188 9.97 -1.97 1.50
N GLY A 189 10.28 -2.31 2.76
CA GLY A 189 9.52 -3.26 3.56
C GLY A 189 8.26 -2.65 4.17
N PHE A 190 7.27 -3.52 4.38
CA PHE A 190 6.01 -3.15 5.04
C PHE A 190 5.40 -4.35 5.75
N CYS A 191 4.65 -4.09 6.81
CA CYS A 191 3.99 -5.17 7.55
C CYS A 191 2.68 -4.74 8.21
N LEU A 192 1.85 -5.74 8.50
CA LEU A 192 0.74 -5.68 9.44
C LEU A 192 1.10 -6.47 10.68
N LEU A 193 1.21 -5.78 11.81
CA LEU A 193 1.68 -6.30 13.09
C LEU A 193 0.58 -6.20 14.15
N GLU A 194 0.43 -7.24 14.96
CA GLU A 194 -0.26 -7.20 16.25
C GLU A 194 0.83 -7.10 17.34
N PRO A 195 1.10 -5.93 17.91
CA PRO A 195 2.16 -5.79 18.92
C PRO A 195 1.86 -6.64 20.15
N SER A 196 2.88 -7.28 20.72
CA SER A 196 2.75 -8.03 21.98
C SER A 196 2.43 -7.11 23.16
N ASP A 197 2.97 -5.88 23.14
CA ASP A 197 2.64 -4.81 24.04
C ASP A 197 1.81 -3.73 23.30
N PRO A 198 0.53 -3.53 23.67
CA PRO A 198 -0.32 -2.50 23.05
C PRO A 198 0.22 -1.07 23.18
N GLU A 199 1.03 -0.79 24.20
CA GLU A 199 1.62 0.52 24.44
C GLU A 199 3.04 0.66 23.88
N ALA A 200 3.54 -0.37 23.18
CA ALA A 200 4.88 -0.33 22.60
C ALA A 200 5.07 0.91 21.72
N HIS A 201 6.12 1.66 22.01
CA HIS A 201 6.50 2.85 21.26
C HIS A 201 7.15 2.45 19.92
N ILE A 202 6.76 3.10 18.84
CA ILE A 202 7.36 2.93 17.51
C ILE A 202 8.18 4.18 17.20
N SER A 203 9.51 4.03 17.26
CA SER A 203 10.45 5.10 16.90
C SER A 203 10.68 5.14 15.38
N ILE A 204 10.96 6.34 14.86
CA ILE A 204 11.37 6.58 13.46
C ILE A 204 12.85 6.95 13.33
N GLU A 205 13.59 6.85 14.43
CA GLU A 205 15.04 7.06 14.45
C GLU A 205 15.80 5.93 13.78
#